data_bac7641ed77ff290b0e31b52f4c3c7c4
#
_entry.id   bac7641ed77ff290b0e31b52f4c3c7c4
#
_cell.length_a   1.000
_cell.length_b   1.000
_cell.length_c   1.000
_cell.angle_alpha   90.00
_cell.angle_beta   90.00
_cell.angle_gamma   90.00
#
_symmetry.space_group_name_H-M   'P 1'
#
loop_
_entity.id
_entity.type
_entity.pdbx_description
1 polymer ?
#
loop_
_entity_poly.entity_id
_entity_poly.type
_entity_poly.pdbx_seq_one_letter_code
_entity_poly.pdbx_strand_id
1 'polypeptide(L)'
;MAMTMTQKILASHAGLESVTAGQLIEANLDLTLANDITGPVAIREMEKAGFEHVFDKNKIALVMDHFAPNKDIKSAEQCLTCRNFSGKHEIVNFFDVGQMGIEHALLPEKGIVSAGDCVIGADSHTCSY
;
A
#
# COMPACT_ATOMS: atom_id res chain seq x y z
N MET A 1 25.87 5.08 17.06
CA MET A 1 25.12 4.18 17.97
C MET A 1 24.69 2.96 17.16
N ALA A 2 24.65 1.76 17.74
CA ALA A 2 24.13 0.58 17.03
C ALA A 2 22.63 0.74 16.81
N MET A 3 22.16 0.52 15.59
CA MET A 3 20.76 0.60 15.21
C MET A 3 20.23 -0.78 14.83
N THR A 4 18.98 -1.07 15.14
CA THR A 4 18.25 -2.22 14.58
C THR A 4 18.07 -2.07 13.07
N MET A 5 17.67 -3.14 12.40
CA MET A 5 17.35 -3.12 10.96
C MET A 5 16.25 -2.08 10.66
N THR A 6 15.17 -2.08 11.42
CA THR A 6 14.07 -1.11 11.30
C THR A 6 14.55 0.33 11.47
N GLN A 7 15.38 0.60 12.49
CA GLN A 7 15.94 1.94 12.69
C GLN A 7 16.79 2.39 11.51
N LYS A 8 17.58 1.49 10.91
CA LYS A 8 18.41 1.81 9.73
C LYS A 8 17.54 2.18 8.52
N ILE A 9 16.49 1.40 8.26
CA ILE A 9 15.55 1.65 7.15
C ILE A 9 14.85 3.00 7.35
N LEU A 10 14.27 3.22 8.53
CA LEU A 10 13.57 4.47 8.84
C LEU A 10 14.49 5.69 8.82
N ALA A 11 15.73 5.59 9.34
CA ALA A 11 16.70 6.66 9.29
C ALA A 11 17.04 7.04 7.85
N SER A 12 17.27 6.04 6.98
CA SER A 12 17.55 6.26 5.56
C SER A 12 16.40 6.98 4.86
N HIS A 13 15.16 6.58 5.11
CA HIS A 13 13.96 7.18 4.50
C HIS A 13 13.62 8.56 5.07
N ALA A 14 14.07 8.85 6.29
CA ALA A 14 13.94 10.17 6.92
C ALA A 14 15.09 11.13 6.61
N GLY A 15 16.14 10.68 5.91
CA GLY A 15 17.34 11.47 5.67
C GLY A 15 18.14 11.79 6.96
N LEU A 16 18.06 10.91 7.97
CA LEU A 16 18.70 11.07 9.28
C LEU A 16 19.84 10.08 9.45
N GLU A 17 20.88 10.45 10.20
CA GLU A 17 21.99 9.55 10.53
C GLU A 17 21.56 8.42 11.48
N SER A 18 20.58 8.67 12.33
CA SER A 18 20.03 7.69 13.27
C SER A 18 18.64 8.09 13.76
N VAL A 19 17.85 7.09 14.17
CA VAL A 19 16.55 7.28 14.80
C VAL A 19 16.44 6.44 16.07
N THR A 20 15.60 6.87 17.00
CA THR A 20 15.37 6.18 18.28
C THR A 20 13.90 5.87 18.48
N ALA A 21 13.58 4.88 19.30
CA ALA A 21 12.19 4.55 19.65
C ALA A 21 11.52 5.77 20.32
N GLY A 22 10.29 6.06 19.92
CA GLY A 22 9.51 7.22 20.40
C GLY A 22 9.81 8.53 19.70
N GLN A 23 10.78 8.58 18.80
CA GLN A 23 11.06 9.77 17.99
C GLN A 23 10.01 9.93 16.90
N LEU A 24 9.47 11.14 16.74
CA LEU A 24 8.63 11.50 15.58
C LEU A 24 9.54 11.81 14.40
N ILE A 25 9.30 11.17 13.27
CA ILE A 25 10.04 11.36 12.04
C ILE A 25 9.11 11.51 10.84
N GLU A 26 9.58 12.17 9.80
CA GLU A 26 8.97 12.15 8.47
C GLU A 26 9.81 11.24 7.58
N ALA A 27 9.21 10.16 7.08
CA ALA A 27 9.89 9.19 6.23
C ALA A 27 9.25 9.15 4.83
N ASN A 28 10.07 9.14 3.80
CA ASN A 28 9.62 8.92 2.43
C ASN A 28 9.17 7.47 2.27
N LEU A 29 8.07 7.26 1.54
CA LEU A 29 7.55 5.93 1.25
C LEU A 29 8.02 5.45 -0.13
N ASP A 30 8.36 4.17 -0.22
CA ASP A 30 8.60 3.48 -1.49
C ASP A 30 7.31 2.96 -2.07
N LEU A 31 6.40 2.48 -1.23
CA LEU A 31 5.11 1.96 -1.65
C LEU A 31 4.01 2.21 -0.62
N THR A 32 2.81 2.47 -1.12
CA THR A 32 1.55 2.38 -0.36
C THR A 32 0.75 1.23 -0.94
N LEU A 33 0.32 0.27 -0.11
CA LEU A 33 -0.48 -0.84 -0.56
C LEU A 33 -1.88 -0.85 0.10
N ALA A 34 -2.85 -1.34 -0.65
CA ALA A 34 -4.20 -1.60 -0.16
C ALA A 34 -4.85 -2.73 -0.95
N ASN A 35 -5.87 -3.32 -0.37
CA ASN A 35 -6.67 -4.38 -0.97
C ASN A 35 -8.14 -3.93 -1.15
N ASP A 36 -8.99 -4.82 -1.58
CA ASP A 36 -10.42 -4.57 -1.79
C ASP A 36 -11.24 -4.37 -0.51
N ILE A 37 -10.66 -4.57 0.68
CA ILE A 37 -11.27 -4.20 1.98
C ILE A 37 -10.81 -2.78 2.38
N THR A 38 -9.52 -2.56 2.42
CA THR A 38 -8.91 -1.35 2.99
C THR A 38 -8.85 -0.19 2.00
N GLY A 39 -8.66 -0.49 0.71
CA GLY A 39 -8.59 0.49 -0.36
C GLY A 39 -9.82 1.40 -0.44
N PRO A 40 -11.06 0.87 -0.46
CA PRO A 40 -12.26 1.71 -0.50
C PRO A 40 -12.41 2.65 0.68
N VAL A 41 -11.90 2.26 1.86
CA VAL A 41 -11.89 3.14 3.04
C VAL A 41 -10.92 4.30 2.84
N ALA A 42 -9.68 3.99 2.44
CA ALA A 42 -8.65 5.00 2.18
C ALA A 42 -9.07 5.96 1.06
N ILE A 43 -9.65 5.44 -0.03
CA ILE A 43 -10.15 6.24 -1.15
C ILE A 43 -11.21 7.23 -0.69
N ARG A 44 -12.20 6.78 0.09
CA ARG A 44 -13.24 7.67 0.62
C ARG A 44 -12.68 8.78 1.52
N GLU A 45 -11.72 8.45 2.37
CA GLU A 45 -11.10 9.46 3.26
C GLU A 45 -10.24 10.46 2.47
N MET A 46 -9.54 10.00 1.45
CA MET A 46 -8.81 10.85 0.50
C MET A 46 -9.76 11.84 -0.20
N GLU A 47 -10.89 11.35 -0.72
CA GLU A 47 -11.91 12.18 -1.38
C GLU A 47 -12.54 13.19 -0.42
N LYS A 48 -12.90 12.78 0.81
CA LYS A 48 -13.42 13.68 1.85
C LYS A 48 -12.42 14.76 2.25
N ALA A 49 -11.13 14.45 2.24
CA ALA A 49 -10.07 15.41 2.53
C ALA A 49 -9.81 16.37 1.36
N GLY A 50 -10.48 16.18 0.21
CA GLY A 50 -10.35 17.04 -0.96
C GLY A 50 -9.09 16.79 -1.79
N PHE A 51 -8.42 15.68 -1.62
CA PHE A 51 -7.29 15.32 -2.47
C PHE A 51 -7.76 14.80 -3.82
N GLU A 52 -7.37 15.50 -4.88
CA GLU A 52 -7.75 15.16 -6.26
C GLU A 52 -6.73 14.28 -6.97
N HIS A 53 -5.50 14.24 -6.46
CA HIS A 53 -4.38 13.53 -7.08
C HIS A 53 -3.66 12.64 -6.07
N VAL A 54 -3.17 11.50 -6.56
CA VAL A 54 -2.26 10.65 -5.80
C VAL A 54 -0.84 11.22 -5.84
N PHE A 55 -0.02 10.87 -4.85
CA PHE A 55 1.36 11.39 -4.76
C PHE A 55 2.27 10.81 -5.87
N ASP A 56 2.12 9.53 -6.20
CA ASP A 56 2.83 8.86 -7.29
C ASP A 56 2.10 7.56 -7.65
N LYS A 57 1.58 7.49 -8.87
CA LYS A 57 0.86 6.32 -9.39
C LYS A 57 1.70 5.04 -9.49
N ASN A 58 3.02 5.17 -9.52
CA ASN A 58 3.95 4.04 -9.57
C ASN A 58 4.23 3.47 -8.17
N LYS A 59 3.99 4.26 -7.13
CA LYS A 59 4.22 3.90 -5.72
C LYS A 59 2.94 3.52 -4.97
N ILE A 60 1.91 3.13 -5.70
CA ILE A 60 0.67 2.60 -5.13
C ILE A 60 0.43 1.22 -5.71
N ALA A 61 0.16 0.25 -4.84
CA ALA A 61 -0.29 -1.08 -5.23
C ALA A 61 -1.71 -1.34 -4.69
N LEU A 62 -2.58 -1.85 -5.56
CA LEU A 62 -3.92 -2.30 -5.21
C LEU A 62 -4.07 -3.76 -5.63
N VAL A 63 -4.38 -4.63 -4.68
CA VAL A 63 -4.53 -6.07 -4.91
C VAL A 63 -5.94 -6.52 -4.50
N MET A 64 -6.66 -7.12 -5.44
CA MET A 64 -8.04 -7.60 -5.21
C MET A 64 -8.02 -9.05 -4.70
N ASP A 65 -7.60 -9.29 -3.46
CA ASP A 65 -7.32 -10.62 -2.93
C ASP A 65 -8.22 -11.12 -1.78
N HIS A 66 -9.07 -10.25 -1.23
CA HIS A 66 -9.97 -10.62 -0.13
C HIS A 66 -11.40 -10.92 -0.61
N PHE A 67 -11.94 -10.11 -1.52
CA PHE A 67 -13.32 -10.21 -2.00
C PHE A 67 -13.45 -10.79 -3.42
N ALA A 68 -12.36 -11.05 -4.10
CA ALA A 68 -12.39 -11.71 -5.39
C ALA A 68 -12.09 -13.23 -5.23
N PRO A 69 -12.90 -14.14 -5.79
CA PRO A 69 -14.16 -13.87 -6.50
C PRO A 69 -15.25 -13.33 -5.58
N ASN A 70 -16.05 -12.37 -6.06
CA ASN A 70 -17.03 -11.69 -5.23
C ASN A 70 -18.19 -12.61 -4.84
N LYS A 71 -18.52 -12.68 -3.57
CA LYS A 71 -19.61 -13.51 -3.02
C LYS A 71 -20.98 -12.84 -3.07
N ASP A 72 -21.02 -11.51 -3.15
CA ASP A 72 -22.24 -10.70 -3.12
C ASP A 72 -22.02 -9.34 -3.79
N ILE A 73 -23.10 -8.56 -3.93
CA ILE A 73 -23.07 -7.22 -4.55
C ILE A 73 -22.16 -6.28 -3.75
N LYS A 74 -22.22 -6.34 -2.43
CA LYS A 74 -21.45 -5.44 -1.56
C LYS A 74 -19.93 -5.64 -1.75
N SER A 75 -19.47 -6.87 -1.83
CA SER A 75 -18.06 -7.18 -2.13
C SER A 75 -17.66 -6.75 -3.54
N ALA A 76 -18.57 -6.90 -4.52
CA ALA A 76 -18.34 -6.43 -5.87
C ALA A 76 -18.22 -4.89 -5.97
N GLU A 77 -19.02 -4.16 -5.20
CA GLU A 77 -18.93 -2.69 -5.11
C GLU A 77 -17.60 -2.21 -4.53
N GLN A 78 -17.04 -2.94 -3.56
CA GLN A 78 -15.72 -2.64 -3.01
C GLN A 78 -14.63 -2.78 -4.10
N CYS A 79 -14.63 -3.90 -4.82
CA CYS A 79 -13.71 -4.09 -5.94
C CYS A 79 -13.91 -3.05 -7.05
N LEU A 80 -15.16 -2.68 -7.36
CA LEU A 80 -15.47 -1.64 -8.34
C LEU A 80 -14.90 -0.27 -7.93
N THR A 81 -14.98 0.07 -6.64
CA THR A 81 -14.38 1.31 -6.11
C THR A 81 -12.87 1.34 -6.38
N CYS A 82 -12.16 0.25 -6.12
CA CYS A 82 -10.72 0.15 -6.39
C CYS A 82 -10.41 0.23 -7.90
N ARG A 83 -11.22 -0.43 -8.75
CA ARG A 83 -11.08 -0.36 -10.21
C ARG A 83 -11.25 1.06 -10.75
N ASN A 84 -12.29 1.75 -10.29
CA ASN A 84 -12.57 3.12 -10.72
C ASN A 84 -11.45 4.07 -10.28
N PHE A 85 -10.97 3.93 -9.05
CA PHE A 85 -9.84 4.69 -8.54
C PHE A 85 -8.56 4.42 -9.34
N SER A 86 -8.26 3.14 -9.58
CA SER A 86 -7.09 2.74 -10.39
C SER A 86 -7.15 3.33 -11.80
N GLY A 87 -8.31 3.27 -12.45
CA GLY A 87 -8.50 3.85 -13.77
C GLY A 87 -8.38 5.37 -13.78
N LYS A 88 -9.00 6.05 -12.79
CA LYS A 88 -8.95 7.52 -12.65
C LYS A 88 -7.53 8.05 -12.46
N HIS A 89 -6.73 7.35 -11.65
CA HIS A 89 -5.38 7.79 -11.27
C HIS A 89 -4.27 7.05 -12.03
N GLU A 90 -4.64 6.19 -12.98
CA GLU A 90 -3.70 5.39 -13.79
C GLU A 90 -2.71 4.58 -12.93
N ILE A 91 -3.19 3.97 -11.84
CA ILE A 91 -2.34 3.20 -10.92
C ILE A 91 -1.67 2.05 -11.68
N VAL A 92 -0.34 2.00 -11.60
CA VAL A 92 0.45 1.04 -12.38
C VAL A 92 0.39 -0.37 -11.78
N ASN A 93 0.44 -0.47 -10.45
CA ASN A 93 0.46 -1.76 -9.76
C ASN A 93 -0.96 -2.12 -9.29
N PHE A 94 -1.86 -2.37 -10.26
CA PHE A 94 -3.23 -2.81 -10.00
C PHE A 94 -3.39 -4.27 -10.42
N PHE A 95 -3.72 -5.14 -9.45
CA PHE A 95 -3.84 -6.58 -9.62
C PHE A 95 -5.28 -7.03 -9.36
N ASP A 96 -6.05 -7.12 -10.43
CA ASP A 96 -7.44 -7.55 -10.44
C ASP A 96 -7.58 -9.05 -10.72
N VAL A 97 -8.79 -9.55 -10.80
CA VAL A 97 -9.12 -10.93 -11.13
C VAL A 97 -8.35 -11.41 -12.36
N GLY A 98 -7.67 -12.53 -12.22
CA GLY A 98 -6.78 -13.10 -13.25
C GLY A 98 -5.31 -12.69 -13.15
N GLN A 99 -4.98 -11.65 -12.39
CA GLN A 99 -3.62 -11.20 -12.12
C GLN A 99 -3.31 -11.06 -10.63
N MET A 100 -4.33 -11.23 -9.80
CA MET A 100 -4.23 -11.12 -8.35
C MET A 100 -3.53 -12.35 -7.75
N GLY A 101 -3.10 -12.19 -6.53
CA GLY A 101 -2.59 -13.21 -5.61
C GLY A 101 -2.69 -12.68 -4.19
N ILE A 102 -2.26 -13.41 -3.20
CA ILE A 102 -2.15 -12.91 -1.83
C ILE A 102 -1.17 -11.73 -1.84
N GLU A 103 -1.62 -10.53 -1.47
CA GLU A 103 -0.84 -9.28 -1.66
C GLU A 103 0.56 -9.35 -1.08
N HIS A 104 0.71 -9.91 0.13
CA HIS A 104 2.01 -10.02 0.81
C HIS A 104 2.96 -11.09 0.23
N ALA A 105 2.48 -11.96 -0.65
CA ALA A 105 3.29 -12.85 -1.45
C ALA A 105 3.51 -12.27 -2.85
N LEU A 106 2.46 -11.76 -3.47
CA LEU A 106 2.47 -11.25 -4.84
C LEU A 106 3.45 -10.09 -5.03
N LEU A 107 3.43 -9.10 -4.13
CA LEU A 107 4.24 -7.89 -4.28
C LEU A 107 5.75 -8.17 -4.18
N PRO A 108 6.25 -8.96 -3.22
CA PRO A 108 7.65 -9.41 -3.20
C PRO A 108 8.02 -10.29 -4.40
N GLU A 109 7.19 -11.24 -4.80
CA GLU A 109 7.44 -12.12 -5.95
C GLU A 109 7.59 -11.35 -7.27
N LYS A 110 6.85 -10.25 -7.41
CA LYS A 110 6.94 -9.35 -8.57
C LYS A 110 8.07 -8.31 -8.45
N GLY A 111 8.78 -8.29 -7.34
CA GLY A 111 9.83 -7.30 -7.09
C GLY A 111 9.32 -5.88 -6.91
N ILE A 112 8.05 -5.71 -6.55
CA ILE A 112 7.43 -4.40 -6.26
C ILE A 112 7.80 -3.96 -4.86
N VAL A 113 7.99 -4.91 -3.95
CA VAL A 113 8.52 -4.71 -2.60
C VAL A 113 9.83 -5.49 -2.46
N SER A 114 10.84 -4.84 -1.93
CA SER A 114 12.16 -5.43 -1.73
C SER A 114 12.75 -5.08 -0.36
N ALA A 115 13.85 -5.77 -0.01
CA ALA A 115 14.51 -5.55 1.26
C ALA A 115 15.03 -4.12 1.38
N GLY A 116 14.66 -3.45 2.45
CA GLY A 116 15.05 -2.06 2.72
C GLY A 116 14.00 -1.02 2.36
N ASP A 117 12.90 -1.40 1.71
CA ASP A 117 11.81 -0.49 1.38
C ASP A 117 11.02 -0.07 2.62
N CYS A 118 10.49 1.15 2.57
CA CYS A 118 9.53 1.67 3.55
C CYS A 118 8.13 1.63 2.94
N VAL A 119 7.34 0.66 3.39
CA VAL A 119 6.01 0.38 2.86
C VAL A 119 4.94 0.70 3.91
N ILE A 120 3.85 1.35 3.49
CA ILE A 120 2.67 1.55 4.33
C ILE A 120 1.47 0.79 3.73
N GLY A 121 0.76 0.08 4.57
CA GLY A 121 -0.46 -0.64 4.21
C GLY A 121 -1.44 -0.70 5.36
N ALA A 122 -2.71 -0.88 5.05
CA ALA A 122 -3.78 -0.97 6.05
C ALA A 122 -4.23 -2.41 6.35
N ASP A 123 -3.65 -3.40 5.66
CA ASP A 123 -3.90 -4.80 5.95
C ASP A 123 -3.27 -5.24 7.28
N SER A 124 -3.94 -6.13 7.99
CA SER A 124 -3.49 -6.63 9.30
C SER A 124 -2.15 -7.38 9.25
N HIS A 125 -1.74 -7.90 8.09
CA HIS A 125 -0.50 -8.62 7.89
C HIS A 125 0.62 -7.77 7.26
N THR A 126 0.42 -6.47 7.05
CA THR A 126 1.42 -5.59 6.41
C THR A 126 2.77 -5.60 7.13
N CYS A 127 2.80 -5.82 8.45
CA CYS A 127 4.04 -5.85 9.23
C CYS A 127 4.70 -7.24 9.32
N SER A 128 4.30 -8.22 8.49
CA SER A 128 4.79 -9.60 8.60
C SER A 128 5.96 -9.94 7.66
N TYR A 129 6.44 -8.99 6.87
CA TYR A 129 7.60 -9.15 5.98
C TYR A 129 8.44 -7.88 5.86
#